data_1d225e27ed4d28ad0129a02d9bd164f4
#
_entry.id   1d225e27ed4d28ad0129a02d9bd164f4
#
_cell.length_a   1.000
_cell.length_b   1.000
_cell.length_c   1.000
_cell.angle_alpha   90.00
_cell.angle_beta   90.00
_cell.angle_gamma   90.00
#
_symmetry.space_group_name_H-M   'P 1'
#
loop_
_entity.id
_entity.type
_entity.pdbx_description
1 polymer ?
#
loop_
_entity_poly.entity_id
_entity_poly.type
_entity_poly.pdbx_seq_one_letter_code
_entity_poly.pdbx_strand_id
1 'polypeptide(L)'
;MGRILVVDDEQKIREVIREYAEWNNYEVAEATNGMEAVDLCKANDYDVVVMDVMMPKLDGFSTVKEIKKLKDIPVIMLSARAEEYDKLFAFEVGVDDYMIKPFSPKELMARIAVILSRTTPHNIAEDRLVFDGLIIDLPAREVTIDDVKTALTPKEYDLLVYLIKNKNIALSRDVLLSDIWGYDFGDVRTIDTHVKNLRNNLGPYRSKIVTLRGVGYKFEA
;
A
#
# COMPACT_ATOMS: atom_id res chain seq x y z
N MET A 1 8.76 -9.63 -7.40
CA MET A 1 7.42 -10.18 -7.61
C MET A 1 7.01 -10.82 -6.31
N GLY A 2 5.91 -10.38 -5.69
CA GLY A 2 5.55 -10.86 -4.35
C GLY A 2 4.92 -12.25 -4.42
N ARG A 3 5.19 -13.11 -3.41
CA ARG A 3 4.66 -14.48 -3.29
C ARG A 3 3.61 -14.56 -2.18
N ILE A 4 2.41 -14.97 -2.53
CA ILE A 4 1.26 -15.09 -1.63
C ILE A 4 0.97 -16.56 -1.36
N LEU A 5 0.77 -16.94 -0.09
CA LEU A 5 0.19 -18.23 0.27
C LEU A 5 -1.28 -18.04 0.60
N VAL A 6 -2.16 -18.73 -0.12
CA VAL A 6 -3.62 -18.72 0.12
C VAL A 6 -4.01 -20.02 0.80
N VAL A 7 -4.62 -19.92 1.97
CA VAL A 7 -4.99 -21.06 2.82
C VAL A 7 -6.48 -21.01 3.11
N ASP A 8 -7.24 -21.88 2.48
CA ASP A 8 -8.69 -21.99 2.62
C ASP A 8 -9.11 -23.39 2.18
N ASP A 9 -10.04 -24.06 2.87
CA ASP A 9 -10.50 -25.38 2.47
C ASP A 9 -11.45 -25.33 1.26
N GLU A 10 -12.09 -24.18 1.01
CA GLU A 10 -12.98 -23.98 -0.14
C GLU A 10 -12.19 -23.67 -1.43
N GLN A 11 -12.18 -24.62 -2.36
CA GLN A 11 -11.49 -24.48 -3.65
C GLN A 11 -11.88 -23.20 -4.41
N LYS A 12 -13.17 -22.85 -4.43
CA LYS A 12 -13.68 -21.67 -5.15
C LYS A 12 -13.09 -20.36 -4.60
N ILE A 13 -12.89 -20.27 -3.29
CA ILE A 13 -12.30 -19.10 -2.66
C ILE A 13 -10.82 -18.97 -3.07
N ARG A 14 -10.07 -20.08 -3.02
CA ARG A 14 -8.67 -20.09 -3.45
C ARG A 14 -8.53 -19.69 -4.92
N GLU A 15 -9.38 -20.24 -5.82
CA GLU A 15 -9.40 -19.91 -7.25
C GLU A 15 -9.62 -18.42 -7.48
N VAL A 16 -10.63 -17.82 -6.84
CA VAL A 16 -10.92 -16.38 -6.97
C VAL A 16 -9.75 -15.53 -6.48
N ILE A 17 -9.18 -15.85 -5.31
CA ILE A 17 -8.04 -15.10 -4.77
C ILE A 17 -6.84 -15.23 -5.71
N ARG A 18 -6.54 -16.44 -6.22
CA ARG A 18 -5.44 -16.69 -7.15
C ARG A 18 -5.60 -15.86 -8.42
N GLU A 19 -6.77 -15.90 -9.09
CA GLU A 19 -7.00 -15.14 -10.32
C GLU A 19 -6.74 -13.63 -10.13
N TYR A 20 -7.23 -13.04 -9.04
CA TYR A 20 -7.01 -11.63 -8.75
C TYR A 20 -5.55 -11.34 -8.37
N ALA A 21 -4.87 -12.23 -7.66
CA ALA A 21 -3.48 -12.07 -7.29
C ALA A 21 -2.55 -12.17 -8.52
N GLU A 22 -2.76 -13.15 -9.39
CA GLU A 22 -2.01 -13.30 -10.65
C GLU A 22 -2.22 -12.10 -11.58
N TRP A 23 -3.46 -11.56 -11.65
CA TRP A 23 -3.72 -10.33 -12.40
C TRP A 23 -2.97 -9.11 -11.85
N ASN A 24 -2.66 -9.10 -10.55
CA ASN A 24 -1.84 -8.08 -9.90
C ASN A 24 -0.33 -8.43 -9.89
N ASN A 25 0.10 -9.40 -10.70
CA ASN A 25 1.48 -9.87 -10.83
C ASN A 25 2.08 -10.45 -9.53
N TYR A 26 1.28 -11.16 -8.74
CA TYR A 26 1.76 -11.96 -7.61
C TYR A 26 1.89 -13.43 -8.00
N GLU A 27 2.87 -14.12 -7.41
CA GLU A 27 2.93 -15.59 -7.44
C GLU A 27 2.06 -16.14 -6.31
N VAL A 28 1.28 -17.19 -6.58
CA VAL A 28 0.37 -17.78 -5.61
C VAL A 28 0.70 -19.25 -5.37
N ALA A 29 0.84 -19.61 -4.09
CA ALA A 29 0.78 -20.99 -3.63
C ALA A 29 -0.53 -21.19 -2.86
N GLU A 30 -1.06 -22.41 -2.88
CA GLU A 30 -2.30 -22.77 -2.21
C GLU A 30 -2.08 -23.86 -1.18
N ALA A 31 -2.83 -23.78 -0.08
CA ALA A 31 -2.97 -24.84 0.91
C ALA A 31 -4.45 -25.04 1.24
N THR A 32 -4.86 -26.28 1.51
CA THR A 32 -6.25 -26.67 1.79
C THR A 32 -6.55 -26.76 3.29
N ASN A 33 -5.55 -26.62 4.14
CA ASN A 33 -5.65 -26.69 5.60
C ASN A 33 -4.40 -26.12 6.26
N GLY A 34 -4.48 -25.88 7.57
CA GLY A 34 -3.39 -25.28 8.33
C GLY A 34 -2.11 -26.11 8.40
N MET A 35 -2.19 -27.44 8.43
CA MET A 35 -0.99 -28.29 8.46
C MET A 35 -0.17 -28.14 7.17
N GLU A 36 -0.83 -28.18 6.02
CA GLU A 36 -0.22 -27.97 4.73
C GLU A 36 0.41 -26.56 4.62
N ALA A 37 -0.27 -25.54 5.14
CA ALA A 37 0.25 -24.18 5.19
C ALA A 37 1.54 -24.07 6.00
N VAL A 38 1.59 -24.71 7.19
CA VAL A 38 2.82 -24.74 8.03
C VAL A 38 3.96 -25.43 7.29
N ASP A 39 3.71 -26.55 6.62
CA ASP A 39 4.76 -27.27 5.89
C ASP A 39 5.26 -26.48 4.67
N LEU A 40 4.37 -25.79 3.96
CA LEU A 40 4.75 -24.89 2.88
C LEU A 40 5.58 -23.71 3.39
N CYS A 41 5.23 -23.10 4.54
CA CYS A 41 6.02 -22.02 5.14
C CYS A 41 7.39 -22.47 5.67
N LYS A 42 7.57 -23.75 6.05
CA LYS A 42 8.89 -24.31 6.37
C LYS A 42 9.78 -24.41 5.13
N ALA A 43 9.19 -24.85 4.02
CA ALA A 43 9.93 -25.16 2.79
C ALA A 43 10.20 -23.93 1.90
N ASN A 44 9.36 -22.92 1.99
CA ASN A 44 9.38 -21.76 1.09
C ASN A 44 9.24 -20.44 1.86
N ASP A 45 9.61 -19.35 1.22
CA ASP A 45 9.36 -17.99 1.69
C ASP A 45 8.13 -17.41 1.00
N TYR A 46 7.29 -16.74 1.78
CA TYR A 46 6.12 -16.01 1.34
C TYR A 46 6.15 -14.61 1.91
N ASP A 47 5.67 -13.64 1.14
CA ASP A 47 5.63 -12.23 1.54
C ASP A 47 4.36 -11.90 2.33
N VAL A 48 3.29 -12.67 2.12
CA VAL A 48 2.03 -12.58 2.88
C VAL A 48 1.27 -13.91 2.83
N VAL A 49 0.55 -14.20 3.90
CA VAL A 49 -0.38 -15.34 3.97
C VAL A 49 -1.81 -14.81 4.06
N VAL A 50 -2.69 -15.32 3.22
CA VAL A 50 -4.15 -15.13 3.32
C VAL A 50 -4.71 -16.40 3.92
N MET A 51 -5.33 -16.31 5.12
CA MET A 51 -5.66 -17.45 5.97
C MET A 51 -7.14 -17.46 6.32
N ASP A 52 -7.84 -18.53 5.99
CA ASP A 52 -9.18 -18.76 6.54
C ASP A 52 -9.13 -19.17 8.03
N VAL A 53 -10.13 -18.72 8.79
CA VAL A 53 -10.26 -19.09 10.22
C VAL A 53 -10.75 -20.52 10.37
N MET A 54 -11.76 -20.89 9.61
CA MET A 54 -12.52 -22.13 9.82
C MET A 54 -12.08 -23.23 8.85
N MET A 55 -11.03 -23.95 9.20
CA MET A 55 -10.52 -25.04 8.37
C MET A 55 -10.44 -26.36 9.13
N PRO A 56 -10.51 -27.50 8.42
CA PRO A 56 -10.32 -28.82 9.02
C PRO A 56 -8.85 -29.04 9.44
N LYS A 57 -8.63 -30.02 10.33
CA LYS A 57 -7.34 -30.48 10.89
C LYS A 57 -6.70 -29.44 11.83
N LEU A 58 -6.26 -28.29 11.32
CA LEU A 58 -5.69 -27.21 12.10
C LEU A 58 -6.39 -25.91 11.68
N ASP A 59 -7.04 -25.24 12.64
CA ASP A 59 -7.74 -23.96 12.41
C ASP A 59 -6.77 -22.81 12.11
N GLY A 60 -7.32 -21.71 11.56
CA GLY A 60 -6.51 -20.58 11.14
C GLY A 60 -5.71 -19.93 12.27
N PHE A 61 -6.29 -19.74 13.44
CA PHE A 61 -5.59 -19.13 14.59
C PHE A 61 -4.41 -19.96 15.07
N SER A 62 -4.62 -21.27 15.20
CA SER A 62 -3.57 -22.22 15.56
C SER A 62 -2.47 -22.28 14.50
N THR A 63 -2.87 -22.20 13.22
CA THR A 63 -1.94 -22.16 12.08
C THR A 63 -1.07 -20.91 12.11
N VAL A 64 -1.65 -19.74 12.36
CA VAL A 64 -0.90 -18.47 12.47
C VAL A 64 0.13 -18.55 13.59
N LYS A 65 -0.25 -19.08 14.76
CA LYS A 65 0.70 -19.27 15.88
C LYS A 65 1.89 -20.13 15.49
N GLU A 66 1.68 -21.20 14.75
CA GLU A 66 2.77 -22.08 14.31
C GLU A 66 3.64 -21.39 13.23
N ILE A 67 3.03 -20.68 12.28
CA ILE A 67 3.76 -19.92 11.26
C ILE A 67 4.62 -18.83 11.90
N LYS A 68 4.06 -18.03 12.82
CA LYS A 68 4.77 -16.93 13.50
C LYS A 68 5.94 -17.40 14.38
N LYS A 69 5.93 -18.66 14.85
CA LYS A 69 7.10 -19.27 15.51
C LYS A 69 8.24 -19.60 14.55
N LEU A 70 7.93 -19.85 13.28
CA LEU A 70 8.90 -20.22 12.26
C LEU A 70 9.46 -18.99 11.55
N LYS A 71 8.58 -18.10 11.13
CA LYS A 71 8.90 -16.92 10.32
C LYS A 71 7.95 -15.77 10.64
N ASP A 72 8.44 -14.55 10.63
CA ASP A 72 7.61 -13.37 10.77
C ASP A 72 7.02 -12.98 9.40
N ILE A 73 6.05 -13.79 8.93
CA ILE A 73 5.34 -13.54 7.69
C ILE A 73 4.03 -12.82 8.05
N PRO A 74 3.67 -11.71 7.38
CA PRO A 74 2.39 -11.05 7.57
C PRO A 74 1.22 -11.96 7.21
N VAL A 75 0.14 -11.83 7.98
CA VAL A 75 -1.07 -12.64 7.79
C VAL A 75 -2.30 -11.75 7.69
N ILE A 76 -3.10 -11.95 6.64
CA ILE A 76 -4.47 -11.42 6.52
C ILE A 76 -5.41 -12.59 6.81
N MET A 77 -6.27 -12.43 7.82
CA MET A 77 -7.24 -13.46 8.17
C MET A 77 -8.59 -13.21 7.51
N LEU A 78 -9.16 -14.25 6.91
CA LEU A 78 -10.52 -14.25 6.36
C LEU A 78 -11.45 -15.01 7.29
N SER A 79 -12.62 -14.47 7.63
CA SER A 79 -13.54 -15.11 8.55
C SER A 79 -15.00 -14.87 8.21
N ALA A 80 -15.84 -15.87 8.38
CA ALA A 80 -17.29 -15.71 8.37
C ALA A 80 -17.82 -15.05 9.67
N ARG A 81 -16.99 -14.90 10.71
CA ARG A 81 -17.36 -14.33 11.99
C ARG A 81 -17.08 -12.83 12.03
N ALA A 82 -18.11 -12.07 12.39
CA ALA A 82 -18.03 -10.61 12.49
C ALA A 82 -17.87 -10.13 13.95
N GLU A 83 -17.73 -11.03 14.91
CA GLU A 83 -17.68 -10.67 16.33
C GLU A 83 -16.40 -9.90 16.66
N GLU A 84 -16.54 -8.85 17.45
CA GLU A 84 -15.43 -8.00 17.87
C GLU A 84 -14.36 -8.77 18.63
N TYR A 85 -14.77 -9.76 19.41
CA TYR A 85 -13.87 -10.64 20.16
C TYR A 85 -12.94 -11.45 19.25
N ASP A 86 -13.45 -11.98 18.14
CA ASP A 86 -12.63 -12.76 17.19
C ASP A 86 -11.56 -11.89 16.53
N LYS A 87 -11.88 -10.61 16.27
CA LYS A 87 -10.91 -9.65 15.72
C LYS A 87 -9.81 -9.29 16.72
N LEU A 88 -10.18 -9.02 17.97
CA LEU A 88 -9.20 -8.73 19.03
C LEU A 88 -8.28 -9.92 19.25
N PHE A 89 -8.83 -11.13 19.31
CA PHE A 89 -8.04 -12.35 19.45
C PHE A 89 -7.11 -12.60 18.25
N ALA A 90 -7.54 -12.28 17.02
CA ALA A 90 -6.70 -12.35 15.83
C ALA A 90 -5.44 -11.47 15.98
N PHE A 91 -5.58 -10.23 16.42
CA PHE A 91 -4.46 -9.33 16.63
C PHE A 91 -3.53 -9.78 17.77
N GLU A 92 -4.07 -10.33 18.87
CA GLU A 92 -3.27 -10.92 19.95
C GLU A 92 -2.41 -12.10 19.47
N VAL A 93 -2.89 -12.85 18.48
CA VAL A 93 -2.18 -13.99 17.85
C VAL A 93 -1.12 -13.53 16.86
N GLY A 94 -1.10 -12.24 16.50
CA GLY A 94 -0.13 -11.66 15.57
C GLY A 94 -0.61 -11.60 14.12
N VAL A 95 -1.92 -11.52 13.89
CA VAL A 95 -2.53 -11.26 12.58
C VAL A 95 -2.36 -9.77 12.25
N ASP A 96 -1.97 -9.46 11.01
CA ASP A 96 -1.69 -8.10 10.56
C ASP A 96 -2.93 -7.38 10.04
N ASP A 97 -3.92 -8.12 9.50
CA ASP A 97 -5.22 -7.59 9.07
C ASP A 97 -6.30 -8.68 9.13
N TYR A 98 -7.56 -8.25 9.15
CA TYR A 98 -8.72 -9.13 9.29
C TYR A 98 -9.85 -8.70 8.37
N MET A 99 -10.41 -9.61 7.58
CA MET A 99 -11.53 -9.36 6.67
C MET A 99 -12.67 -10.33 6.91
N ILE A 100 -13.89 -9.85 6.75
CA ILE A 100 -15.12 -10.64 6.94
C ILE A 100 -15.59 -11.17 5.58
N LYS A 101 -15.91 -12.46 5.53
CA LYS A 101 -16.60 -13.11 4.39
C LYS A 101 -18.10 -12.75 4.42
N PRO A 102 -18.74 -12.40 3.27
CA PRO A 102 -18.13 -12.29 1.93
C PRO A 102 -17.32 -11.01 1.76
N PHE A 103 -16.16 -11.11 1.12
CA PHE A 103 -15.24 -9.99 0.89
C PHE A 103 -15.13 -9.62 -0.59
N SER A 104 -14.64 -8.42 -0.86
CA SER A 104 -14.27 -7.99 -2.21
C SER A 104 -12.84 -8.44 -2.53
N PRO A 105 -12.59 -9.23 -3.59
CA PRO A 105 -11.24 -9.59 -3.99
C PRO A 105 -10.36 -8.38 -4.31
N LYS A 106 -10.93 -7.30 -4.84
CA LYS A 106 -10.22 -6.03 -5.06
C LYS A 106 -9.77 -5.38 -3.76
N GLU A 107 -10.61 -5.43 -2.73
CA GLU A 107 -10.25 -4.93 -1.39
C GLU A 107 -9.12 -5.77 -0.79
N LEU A 108 -9.19 -7.10 -0.91
CA LEU A 108 -8.12 -7.99 -0.45
C LEU A 108 -6.78 -7.65 -1.13
N MET A 109 -6.76 -7.45 -2.45
CA MET A 109 -5.53 -7.05 -3.16
C MET A 109 -4.99 -5.69 -2.69
N ALA A 110 -5.86 -4.72 -2.41
CA ALA A 110 -5.43 -3.42 -1.88
C ALA A 110 -4.79 -3.56 -0.48
N ARG A 111 -5.34 -4.41 0.39
CA ARG A 111 -4.77 -4.69 1.72
C ARG A 111 -3.44 -5.44 1.63
N ILE A 112 -3.34 -6.43 0.76
CA ILE A 112 -2.08 -7.13 0.46
C ILE A 112 -1.00 -6.13 0.04
N ALA A 113 -1.31 -5.23 -0.91
CA ALA A 113 -0.36 -4.22 -1.36
C ALA A 113 0.13 -3.31 -0.22
N VAL A 114 -0.76 -2.89 0.70
CA VAL A 114 -0.39 -2.10 1.88
C VAL A 114 0.52 -2.88 2.83
N ILE A 115 0.25 -4.16 3.07
CA ILE A 115 1.08 -5.00 3.92
C ILE A 115 2.45 -5.21 3.29
N LEU A 116 2.50 -5.58 2.02
CA LEU A 116 3.76 -5.80 1.30
C LEU A 116 4.62 -4.52 1.22
N SER A 117 4.00 -3.36 1.12
CA SER A 117 4.74 -2.09 1.18
C SER A 117 5.44 -1.85 2.52
N ARG A 118 5.00 -2.50 3.60
CA ARG A 118 5.62 -2.39 4.94
C ARG A 118 6.69 -3.44 5.19
N THR A 119 6.59 -4.61 4.55
CA THR A 119 7.45 -5.78 4.82
C THR A 119 8.57 -5.95 3.81
N THR A 120 8.42 -5.42 2.60
CA THR A 120 9.55 -5.37 1.68
C THR A 120 10.66 -4.54 2.34
N PRO A 121 11.91 -5.06 2.49
CA PRO A 121 13.01 -4.20 2.88
C PRO A 121 12.96 -2.99 1.94
N HIS A 122 12.63 -1.85 2.49
CA HIS A 122 12.55 -0.61 1.73
C HIS A 122 13.84 -0.49 0.96
N ASN A 123 13.75 -0.61 -0.35
CA ASN A 123 14.86 -0.22 -1.19
C ASN A 123 14.93 1.30 -1.02
N ILE A 124 15.78 1.73 -0.09
CA ILE A 124 15.93 3.14 0.34
C ILE A 124 16.05 4.06 -0.88
N ALA A 125 16.49 3.51 -2.01
CA ALA A 125 16.60 4.22 -3.29
C ALA A 125 15.23 4.40 -4.01
N GLU A 126 14.25 3.51 -3.84
CA GLU A 126 12.92 3.63 -4.48
C GLU A 126 11.94 4.46 -3.64
N ASP A 127 12.13 4.47 -2.32
CA ASP A 127 11.29 5.22 -1.37
C ASP A 127 11.73 6.67 -1.18
N ARG A 128 12.92 7.00 -1.66
CA ARG A 128 13.44 8.36 -1.69
C ARG A 128 13.50 8.86 -3.12
N LEU A 129 12.71 9.90 -3.39
CA LEU A 129 12.80 10.62 -4.65
C LEU A 129 13.83 11.73 -4.50
N VAL A 130 14.91 11.65 -5.28
CA VAL A 130 16.05 12.57 -5.20
C VAL A 130 16.18 13.38 -6.48
N PHE A 131 16.19 14.69 -6.34
CA PHE A 131 16.36 15.65 -7.44
C PHE A 131 17.36 16.72 -6.99
N ASP A 132 18.64 16.51 -7.28
CA ASP A 132 19.73 17.30 -6.73
C ASP A 132 19.69 17.27 -5.18
N GLY A 133 19.53 18.40 -4.49
CA GLY A 133 19.37 18.47 -3.03
C GLY A 133 17.93 18.40 -2.53
N LEU A 134 16.93 18.24 -3.40
CA LEU A 134 15.55 17.99 -3.00
C LEU A 134 15.33 16.48 -2.80
N ILE A 135 15.08 16.06 -1.57
CA ILE A 135 14.86 14.67 -1.20
C ILE A 135 13.47 14.53 -0.59
N ILE A 136 12.68 13.59 -1.11
CA ILE A 136 11.36 13.25 -0.57
C ILE A 136 11.43 11.81 -0.05
N ASP A 137 11.25 11.64 1.25
CA ASP A 137 11.11 10.35 1.91
C ASP A 137 9.61 10.00 1.93
N LEU A 138 9.21 9.07 1.07
CA LEU A 138 7.81 8.72 0.88
C LEU A 138 7.18 8.05 2.12
N PRO A 139 7.84 7.07 2.77
CA PRO A 139 7.34 6.45 4.00
C PRO A 139 7.21 7.41 5.17
N ALA A 140 8.25 8.24 5.38
CA ALA A 140 8.25 9.23 6.45
C ALA A 140 7.36 10.44 6.16
N ARG A 141 6.91 10.62 4.90
CA ARG A 141 6.23 11.82 4.39
C ARG A 141 7.02 13.10 4.69
N GLU A 142 8.33 13.03 4.54
CA GLU A 142 9.25 14.11 4.83
C GLU A 142 9.90 14.66 3.56
N VAL A 143 10.14 15.97 3.57
CA VAL A 143 10.86 16.67 2.50
C VAL A 143 12.10 17.33 3.09
N THR A 144 13.25 17.10 2.45
CA THR A 144 14.53 17.70 2.81
C THR A 144 15.05 18.50 1.61
N ILE A 145 15.52 19.70 1.85
CA ILE A 145 16.10 20.60 0.85
C ILE A 145 17.50 20.97 1.33
N ASP A 146 18.53 20.59 0.55
CA ASP A 146 19.94 20.84 0.88
C ASP A 146 20.26 20.45 2.34
N ASP A 147 19.85 19.22 2.72
CA ASP A 147 19.99 18.63 4.06
C ASP A 147 19.18 19.30 5.18
N VAL A 148 18.29 20.24 4.86
CA VAL A 148 17.40 20.90 5.83
C VAL A 148 15.97 20.39 5.67
N LYS A 149 15.40 19.87 6.76
CA LYS A 149 14.00 19.40 6.77
C LYS A 149 13.05 20.56 6.56
N THR A 150 12.18 20.43 5.57
CA THR A 150 11.20 21.44 5.16
C THR A 150 9.79 21.00 5.51
N ALA A 151 9.07 21.82 6.27
CA ALA A 151 7.68 21.54 6.62
C ALA A 151 6.74 21.90 5.46
N LEU A 152 5.98 20.92 4.98
CA LEU A 152 4.87 21.11 4.05
C LEU A 152 3.56 20.78 4.76
N THR A 153 2.49 21.48 4.37
CA THR A 153 1.15 21.02 4.77
C THR A 153 0.83 19.68 4.10
N PRO A 154 -0.09 18.87 4.66
CA PRO A 154 -0.45 17.57 4.06
C PRO A 154 -0.82 17.67 2.56
N LYS A 155 -1.56 18.71 2.18
CA LYS A 155 -1.98 18.93 0.78
C LYS A 155 -0.85 19.42 -0.13
N GLU A 156 0.10 20.21 0.39
CA GLU A 156 1.30 20.58 -0.35
C GLU A 156 2.20 19.37 -0.58
N TYR A 157 2.33 18.50 0.42
CA TYR A 157 3.07 17.25 0.28
C TYR A 157 2.42 16.32 -0.77
N ASP A 158 1.10 16.11 -0.68
CA ASP A 158 0.36 15.27 -1.62
C ASP A 158 0.49 15.81 -3.06
N LEU A 159 0.39 17.13 -3.23
CA LEU A 159 0.58 17.81 -4.51
C LEU A 159 1.99 17.62 -5.07
N LEU A 160 3.02 17.78 -4.25
CA LEU A 160 4.42 17.57 -4.64
C LEU A 160 4.65 16.14 -5.12
N VAL A 161 4.23 15.15 -4.32
CA VAL A 161 4.39 13.72 -4.64
C VAL A 161 3.63 13.35 -5.91
N TYR A 162 2.40 13.85 -6.08
CA TYR A 162 1.60 13.61 -7.27
C TYR A 162 2.27 14.16 -8.53
N LEU A 163 2.76 15.39 -8.48
CA LEU A 163 3.50 16.03 -9.57
C LEU A 163 4.78 15.27 -9.93
N ILE A 164 5.53 14.80 -8.93
CA ILE A 164 6.79 14.05 -9.13
C ILE A 164 6.51 12.67 -9.72
N LYS A 165 5.49 11.95 -9.24
CA LYS A 165 5.11 10.64 -9.80
C LYS A 165 4.68 10.74 -11.26
N ASN A 166 4.16 11.89 -11.67
CA ASN A 166 3.79 12.22 -13.05
C ASN A 166 4.81 13.18 -13.69
N LYS A 167 6.10 13.05 -13.35
CA LYS A 167 7.14 13.95 -13.86
C LYS A 167 7.15 14.03 -15.38
N ASN A 168 7.39 15.23 -15.90
CA ASN A 168 7.40 15.56 -17.33
C ASN A 168 6.04 15.46 -18.04
N ILE A 169 4.95 15.14 -17.31
CA ILE A 169 3.58 15.14 -17.84
C ILE A 169 2.87 16.43 -17.44
N ALA A 170 2.18 17.06 -18.41
CA ALA A 170 1.34 18.21 -18.17
C ALA A 170 0.03 17.79 -17.50
N LEU A 171 -0.23 18.24 -16.30
CA LEU A 171 -1.43 17.93 -15.51
C LEU A 171 -2.34 19.15 -15.46
N SER A 172 -3.60 18.96 -15.84
CA SER A 172 -4.58 20.04 -15.76
C SER A 172 -4.95 20.35 -14.30
N ARG A 173 -5.46 21.55 -14.06
CA ARG A 173 -5.93 21.94 -12.73
C ARG A 173 -7.07 21.07 -12.24
N ASP A 174 -7.96 20.68 -13.14
CA ASP A 174 -9.11 19.81 -12.83
C ASP A 174 -8.64 18.41 -12.39
N VAL A 175 -7.66 17.84 -13.08
CA VAL A 175 -7.04 16.55 -12.69
C VAL A 175 -6.38 16.66 -11.32
N LEU A 176 -5.60 17.72 -11.08
CA LEU A 176 -4.96 17.93 -9.78
C LEU A 176 -5.99 18.12 -8.66
N LEU A 177 -7.09 18.82 -8.93
CA LEU A 177 -8.16 19.02 -7.97
C LEU A 177 -8.86 17.70 -7.65
N SER A 178 -9.31 16.96 -8.68
CA SER A 178 -10.05 15.71 -8.50
C SER A 178 -9.21 14.65 -7.76
N ASP A 179 -7.95 14.48 -8.13
CA ASP A 179 -7.13 13.38 -7.65
C ASP A 179 -6.53 13.63 -6.25
N ILE A 180 -6.32 14.91 -5.88
CA ILE A 180 -5.69 15.26 -4.60
C ILE A 180 -6.72 15.73 -3.57
N TRP A 181 -7.80 16.41 -4.00
CA TRP A 181 -8.83 16.96 -3.10
C TRP A 181 -10.15 16.21 -3.16
N GLY A 182 -10.43 15.47 -4.24
CA GLY A 182 -11.71 14.80 -4.48
C GLY A 182 -12.72 15.67 -5.22
N TYR A 183 -13.78 15.05 -5.75
CA TYR A 183 -14.77 15.71 -6.61
C TYR A 183 -15.62 16.78 -5.92
N ASP A 184 -15.71 16.79 -4.58
CA ASP A 184 -16.55 17.73 -3.82
C ASP A 184 -15.81 18.99 -3.35
N PHE A 185 -14.55 19.17 -3.71
CA PHE A 185 -13.73 20.27 -3.25
C PHE A 185 -13.56 21.38 -4.30
N GLY A 186 -14.43 22.37 -4.25
CA GLY A 186 -14.12 23.79 -4.41
C GLY A 186 -13.67 24.29 -5.78
N ASP A 187 -13.19 25.51 -5.75
CA ASP A 187 -12.72 26.29 -6.90
C ASP A 187 -11.33 25.83 -7.37
N VAL A 188 -11.18 25.60 -8.65
CA VAL A 188 -9.92 25.31 -9.37
C VAL A 188 -8.79 26.29 -9.03
N ARG A 189 -9.13 27.52 -8.62
CA ARG A 189 -8.18 28.54 -8.13
C ARG A 189 -7.44 28.14 -6.86
N THR A 190 -7.99 27.19 -6.10
CA THR A 190 -7.33 26.63 -4.90
C THR A 190 -5.99 26.01 -5.25
N ILE A 191 -5.87 25.34 -6.42
CA ILE A 191 -4.63 24.75 -6.91
C ILE A 191 -3.53 25.79 -7.10
N ASP A 192 -3.85 26.92 -7.69
CA ASP A 192 -2.85 27.98 -7.94
C ASP A 192 -2.26 28.52 -6.63
N THR A 193 -3.07 28.60 -5.57
CA THR A 193 -2.63 28.98 -4.23
C THR A 193 -1.70 27.92 -3.62
N HIS A 194 -2.07 26.64 -3.69
CA HIS A 194 -1.23 25.56 -3.18
C HIS A 194 0.08 25.42 -3.96
N VAL A 195 0.06 25.58 -5.28
CA VAL A 195 1.30 25.60 -6.09
C VAL A 195 2.19 26.80 -5.71
N LYS A 196 1.61 27.97 -5.49
CA LYS A 196 2.37 29.15 -5.04
C LYS A 196 3.05 28.88 -3.70
N ASN A 197 2.33 28.35 -2.72
CA ASN A 197 2.86 28.07 -1.40
C ASN A 197 3.92 26.96 -1.46
N LEU A 198 3.65 25.89 -2.19
CA LEU A 198 4.60 24.79 -2.41
C LEU A 198 5.90 25.31 -3.04
N ARG A 199 5.83 26.16 -4.07
CA ARG A 199 7.02 26.79 -4.67
C ARG A 199 7.81 27.62 -3.67
N ASN A 200 7.13 28.35 -2.78
CA ASN A 200 7.82 29.14 -1.75
C ASN A 200 8.57 28.21 -0.77
N ASN A 201 7.93 27.11 -0.36
CA ASN A 201 8.53 26.14 0.56
C ASN A 201 9.67 25.34 -0.10
N LEU A 202 9.62 25.10 -1.41
CA LEU A 202 10.69 24.42 -2.16
C LEU A 202 11.93 25.29 -2.41
N GLY A 203 11.86 26.59 -2.16
CA GLY A 203 13.00 27.51 -2.24
C GLY A 203 13.75 27.44 -3.58
N PRO A 204 15.03 26.99 -3.61
CA PRO A 204 15.82 26.88 -4.84
C PRO A 204 15.19 25.97 -5.91
N TYR A 205 14.46 24.96 -5.48
CA TYR A 205 13.85 23.95 -6.37
C TYR A 205 12.46 24.33 -6.90
N ARG A 206 11.97 25.54 -6.62
CA ARG A 206 10.67 26.05 -7.09
C ARG A 206 10.50 25.99 -8.61
N SER A 207 11.60 26.13 -9.35
CA SER A 207 11.61 26.11 -10.83
C SER A 207 11.29 24.72 -11.40
N LYS A 208 11.45 23.64 -10.62
CA LYS A 208 11.05 22.27 -11.04
C LYS A 208 9.54 22.13 -11.22
N ILE A 209 8.72 23.00 -10.62
CA ILE A 209 7.29 23.06 -10.89
C ILE A 209 7.03 24.14 -11.94
N VAL A 210 6.78 23.73 -13.17
CA VAL A 210 6.56 24.63 -14.31
C VAL A 210 5.07 24.89 -14.50
N THR A 211 4.71 26.14 -14.79
CA THR A 211 3.35 26.52 -15.20
C THR A 211 3.21 26.45 -16.71
N LEU A 212 2.27 25.66 -17.18
CA LEU A 212 1.87 25.63 -18.58
C LEU A 212 0.60 26.46 -18.75
N ARG A 213 0.74 27.67 -19.34
CA ARG A 213 -0.38 28.60 -19.49
C ARG A 213 -1.53 27.97 -20.28
N GLY A 214 -2.75 28.08 -19.76
CA GLY A 214 -3.96 27.50 -20.37
C GLY A 214 -4.11 25.98 -20.15
N VAL A 215 -3.08 25.30 -19.60
CA VAL A 215 -3.11 23.85 -19.35
C VAL A 215 -3.11 23.55 -17.85
N GLY A 216 -2.03 23.84 -17.15
CA GLY A 216 -1.88 23.48 -15.74
C GLY A 216 -0.43 23.52 -15.27
N TYR A 217 0.02 22.43 -14.66
CA TYR A 217 1.34 22.34 -14.05
C TYR A 217 2.07 21.05 -14.45
N LYS A 218 3.40 21.09 -14.40
CA LYS A 218 4.29 19.96 -14.67
C LYS A 218 5.48 20.02 -13.72
N PHE A 219 5.95 18.87 -13.24
CA PHE A 219 7.25 18.76 -12.58
C PHE A 219 8.31 18.39 -13.63
N GLU A 220 9.38 19.16 -13.71
CA GLU A 220 10.55 18.87 -14.51
C GLU A 220 11.67 18.30 -13.64
N ALA A 221 12.10 17.07 -13.97
CA ALA A 221 13.12 16.34 -13.22
C ALA A 221 14.53 16.77 -13.61
#